data_b7f7024c9d795fd08a8c189ad52a8c37
#
_entry.id   b7f7024c9d795fd08a8c189ad52a8c37
#
_cell.length_a   1.000
_cell.length_b   1.000
_cell.length_c   1.000
_cell.angle_alpha   90.00
_cell.angle_beta   90.00
_cell.angle_gamma   90.00
#
_symmetry.space_group_name_H-M   'P 1'
#
loop_
_entity.id
_entity.type
_entity.pdbx_description
1 polymer ?
#
loop_
_entity_poly.entity_id
_entity_poly.type
_entity_poly.pdbx_seq_one_letter_code
_entity_poly.pdbx_strand_id
1 'polypeptide(L)'
;MSPRGHVLRALALVLLAAALSAVLLSCSGSEPPPPPQATTSPSAPIPSSAPPSPSPEPPPVSPFTGLPTDLAAPVLGVKIDNAARARPQTGLELADLVYVEPVEGGISRLLAVYQSRFPPVVGPVRSTRLTDLQLLANFGRPALAFSGDAAEVGAVLARAPVLDVSEEKQPRSYRRDRKRRMPHNLYGDTNLLRRGGAPPRNIGFRFGPTPPDGRPVPETNVRYRATNIGVRWVPTEARWVISMDGAPLTSASGPRPGAATVVLQRVAVRDTRIRDASGAPSPFASTVGAGSVVVLRDGLAFNGSWSRPTPDAITTFTLPDGSPLTFAPGPVWVVLVPE
;
A
#
# COMPACT_ATOMS: atom_id res chain seq x y z
N MET A 1 -39.90 -10.08 49.63
CA MET A 1 -41.02 -9.16 49.82
C MET A 1 -41.18 -8.35 48.56
N SER A 2 -42.22 -8.65 47.78
CA SER A 2 -42.84 -7.86 46.71
C SER A 2 -43.80 -6.85 47.38
N PRO A 3 -44.42 -5.83 46.78
CA PRO A 3 -45.01 -5.84 45.43
C PRO A 3 -44.97 -4.46 44.68
N ARG A 4 -45.14 -4.49 43.33
CA ARG A 4 -46.34 -4.17 42.54
C ARG A 4 -46.83 -2.72 42.43
N GLY A 5 -47.14 -2.31 41.23
CA GLY A 5 -48.22 -1.41 40.80
C GLY A 5 -47.88 -0.66 39.54
N HIS A 6 -48.31 -1.11 38.34
CA HIS A 6 -49.53 -0.80 37.59
C HIS A 6 -49.76 0.72 37.46
N VAL A 7 -50.13 1.37 36.30
CA VAL A 7 -51.18 1.20 35.29
C VAL A 7 -50.95 2.26 34.23
N LEU A 8 -50.85 2.01 32.95
CA LEU A 8 -51.86 1.99 31.87
C LEU A 8 -52.64 3.32 31.57
N ARG A 9 -52.80 3.52 30.27
CA ARG A 9 -53.88 4.29 29.52
C ARG A 9 -53.50 5.70 29.07
N ALA A 10 -53.98 6.22 27.92
CA ALA A 10 -54.65 5.64 26.75
C ALA A 10 -54.68 6.70 25.63
N LEU A 11 -54.82 6.23 24.43
CA LEU A 11 -55.43 6.78 23.23
C LEU A 11 -56.26 8.05 23.35
N ALA A 12 -56.19 8.92 22.34
CA ALA A 12 -57.37 9.46 21.63
C ALA A 12 -56.99 10.00 20.24
N LEU A 13 -57.55 9.34 19.23
CA LEU A 13 -57.86 9.86 17.88
C LEU A 13 -58.91 10.93 17.95
N VAL A 14 -58.83 11.98 17.07
CA VAL A 14 -60.04 12.59 16.48
C VAL A 14 -59.72 13.03 15.06
N LEU A 15 -60.42 12.41 14.12
CA LEU A 15 -60.74 12.85 12.75
C LEU A 15 -61.89 13.81 12.77
N LEU A 16 -61.94 14.80 11.86
CA LEU A 16 -63.17 15.37 11.20
C LEU A 16 -62.72 16.30 10.08
N ALA A 17 -63.02 16.12 8.95
CA ALA A 17 -63.83 16.00 7.77
C ALA A 17 -64.77 17.21 7.49
N ALA A 18 -64.69 17.69 6.22
CA ALA A 18 -65.72 18.22 5.30
C ALA A 18 -66.34 19.60 5.59
N ALA A 19 -66.51 20.49 4.61
CA ALA A 19 -67.44 20.53 3.50
C ALA A 19 -67.30 21.86 2.74
N LEU A 20 -67.16 21.86 1.46
CA LEU A 20 -68.13 22.21 0.41
C LEU A 20 -69.01 23.48 0.61
N SER A 21 -68.81 24.52 -0.26
CA SER A 21 -69.93 25.29 -0.80
C SER A 21 -69.53 26.02 -2.08
N ALA A 22 -70.19 25.67 -3.15
CA ALA A 22 -70.20 26.34 -4.46
C ALA A 22 -71.10 27.54 -4.43
N VAL A 23 -70.69 28.65 -5.06
CA VAL A 23 -71.65 29.70 -5.50
C VAL A 23 -71.31 30.03 -6.94
N LEU A 24 -72.26 29.69 -7.80
CA LEU A 24 -72.38 30.15 -9.17
C LEU A 24 -72.91 31.56 -9.19
N LEU A 25 -72.28 32.50 -9.88
CA LEU A 25 -72.91 33.67 -10.40
C LEU A 25 -72.48 33.92 -11.85
N SER A 26 -73.47 33.83 -12.74
CA SER A 26 -73.41 34.11 -14.15
C SER A 26 -73.44 35.61 -14.37
N CYS A 27 -72.56 36.20 -15.18
CA CYS A 27 -72.79 37.48 -15.84
C CYS A 27 -72.18 37.44 -17.24
N SER A 28 -73.02 37.55 -18.22
CA SER A 28 -72.77 37.77 -19.63
C SER A 28 -72.07 39.10 -19.87
N GLY A 29 -71.06 39.19 -20.69
CA GLY A 29 -70.39 40.41 -21.13
C GLY A 29 -69.49 40.18 -22.32
N SER A 30 -70.02 40.57 -23.51
CA SER A 30 -69.35 41.04 -24.73
C SER A 30 -67.88 40.61 -25.03
N GLU A 31 -67.75 39.84 -26.09
CA GLU A 31 -66.54 39.46 -26.75
C GLU A 31 -65.82 40.67 -27.43
N PRO A 32 -64.58 40.94 -27.17
CA PRO A 32 -63.78 41.89 -27.95
C PRO A 32 -63.21 41.23 -29.24
N PRO A 33 -62.97 42.02 -30.31
CA PRO A 33 -62.54 41.52 -31.60
C PRO A 33 -61.15 40.86 -31.53
N PRO A 34 -60.88 39.89 -32.41
CA PRO A 34 -59.61 39.17 -32.40
C PRO A 34 -58.41 40.07 -32.77
N PRO A 35 -57.23 39.90 -32.10
CA PRO A 35 -56.05 40.64 -32.46
C PRO A 35 -55.51 40.16 -33.82
N PRO A 36 -54.73 40.97 -34.55
CA PRO A 36 -54.20 40.63 -35.84
C PRO A 36 -53.24 39.45 -35.76
N GLN A 37 -53.40 38.51 -36.68
CA GLN A 37 -52.48 37.32 -36.78
C GLN A 37 -51.09 37.80 -37.09
N ALA A 38 -50.19 37.55 -36.12
CA ALA A 38 -48.76 37.70 -36.35
C ALA A 38 -48.25 36.59 -37.31
N THR A 39 -47.76 37.05 -38.45
CA THR A 39 -47.02 36.20 -39.40
C THR A 39 -45.83 35.49 -38.68
N THR A 40 -45.96 34.20 -38.52
CA THR A 40 -44.85 33.38 -38.02
C THR A 40 -43.73 33.33 -39.04
N SER A 41 -42.66 34.08 -38.79
CA SER A 41 -41.38 33.83 -39.44
C SER A 41 -40.90 32.40 -39.13
N PRO A 42 -40.34 31.68 -40.07
CA PRO A 42 -39.81 30.36 -39.79
C PRO A 42 -38.65 30.47 -38.79
N SER A 43 -38.83 29.86 -37.62
CA SER A 43 -37.75 29.68 -36.64
C SER A 43 -36.61 28.96 -37.30
N ALA A 44 -35.43 29.56 -37.25
CA ALA A 44 -34.17 28.91 -37.62
C ALA A 44 -33.98 27.66 -36.74
N PRO A 45 -33.42 26.56 -37.28
CA PRO A 45 -33.16 25.36 -36.51
C PRO A 45 -32.18 25.66 -35.40
N ILE A 46 -32.57 25.38 -34.17
CA ILE A 46 -31.68 25.44 -32.99
C ILE A 46 -30.53 24.48 -33.27
N PRO A 47 -29.26 24.92 -33.23
CA PRO A 47 -28.14 24.00 -33.39
C PRO A 47 -28.23 22.95 -32.27
N SER A 48 -28.39 21.68 -32.66
CA SER A 48 -28.31 20.54 -31.77
C SER A 48 -26.93 20.57 -31.08
N SER A 49 -26.93 20.88 -29.80
CA SER A 49 -25.69 20.79 -29.02
C SER A 49 -25.20 19.34 -29.09
N ALA A 50 -24.03 19.14 -29.65
CA ALA A 50 -23.36 17.82 -29.64
C ALA A 50 -23.28 17.32 -28.19
N PRO A 51 -23.46 16.02 -27.95
CA PRO A 51 -23.30 15.46 -26.61
C PRO A 51 -21.91 15.82 -26.08
N PRO A 52 -21.75 16.13 -24.78
CA PRO A 52 -20.47 16.46 -24.22
C PRO A 52 -19.50 15.29 -24.50
N SER A 53 -18.32 15.61 -25.00
CA SER A 53 -17.25 14.64 -25.19
C SER A 53 -16.99 13.94 -23.84
N PRO A 54 -16.88 12.60 -23.81
CA PRO A 54 -16.61 11.91 -22.55
C PRO A 54 -15.34 12.50 -21.92
N SER A 55 -15.44 12.85 -20.63
CA SER A 55 -14.27 13.29 -19.86
C SER A 55 -13.20 12.20 -19.91
N PRO A 56 -11.94 12.54 -20.16
CA PRO A 56 -10.87 11.53 -20.20
C PRO A 56 -10.86 10.74 -18.90
N GLU A 57 -10.83 9.42 -19.02
CA GLU A 57 -10.72 8.52 -17.88
C GLU A 57 -9.43 8.84 -17.11
N PRO A 58 -9.46 8.94 -15.76
CA PRO A 58 -8.26 9.22 -14.99
C PRO A 58 -7.22 8.12 -15.22
N PRO A 59 -5.93 8.48 -15.27
CA PRO A 59 -4.86 7.51 -15.52
C PRO A 59 -4.85 6.43 -14.43
N PRO A 60 -4.52 5.17 -14.78
CA PRO A 60 -4.43 4.09 -13.82
C PRO A 60 -3.35 4.38 -12.77
N VAL A 61 -3.61 4.02 -11.52
CA VAL A 61 -2.71 4.25 -10.38
C VAL A 61 -2.11 2.96 -9.84
N SER A 62 -0.86 3.02 -9.41
CA SER A 62 -0.16 1.89 -8.79
C SER A 62 -0.85 1.47 -7.49
N PRO A 63 -1.13 0.17 -7.30
CA PRO A 63 -1.63 -0.34 -6.02
C PRO A 63 -0.58 -0.30 -4.89
N PHE A 64 0.67 0.02 -5.21
CA PHE A 64 1.78 0.11 -4.25
C PHE A 64 2.11 1.53 -3.83
N THR A 65 1.79 2.54 -4.67
CA THR A 65 2.14 3.94 -4.41
C THR A 65 0.97 4.91 -4.52
N GLY A 66 -0.16 4.51 -5.12
CA GLY A 66 -1.27 5.43 -5.42
C GLY A 66 -0.94 6.50 -6.46
N LEU A 67 0.22 6.41 -7.13
CA LEU A 67 0.63 7.34 -8.19
C LEU A 67 0.32 6.77 -9.57
N PRO A 68 0.08 7.63 -10.57
CA PRO A 68 -0.11 7.20 -11.96
C PRO A 68 1.05 6.33 -12.45
N THR A 69 0.74 5.21 -13.08
CA THR A 69 1.73 4.26 -13.60
C THR A 69 1.16 3.39 -14.71
N ASP A 70 2.07 2.74 -15.47
CA ASP A 70 1.72 1.65 -16.38
C ASP A 70 1.46 0.36 -15.57
N LEU A 71 0.20 -0.05 -15.48
CA LEU A 71 -0.18 -1.30 -14.78
C LEU A 71 0.21 -2.57 -15.56
N ALA A 72 0.64 -2.49 -16.82
CA ALA A 72 1.14 -3.65 -17.56
C ALA A 72 2.59 -4.00 -17.17
N ALA A 73 3.32 -3.07 -16.53
CA ALA A 73 4.69 -3.31 -16.08
C ALA A 73 4.73 -4.43 -15.01
N PRO A 74 5.65 -5.42 -15.14
CA PRO A 74 5.72 -6.54 -14.23
C PRO A 74 6.22 -6.13 -12.83
N VAL A 75 5.83 -6.88 -11.80
CA VAL A 75 6.33 -6.70 -10.45
C VAL A 75 7.63 -7.48 -10.26
N LEU A 76 8.65 -6.80 -9.72
CA LEU A 76 9.94 -7.39 -9.32
C LEU A 76 10.16 -7.16 -7.81
N GLY A 77 10.23 -8.23 -7.04
CA GLY A 77 10.76 -8.23 -5.67
C GLY A 77 12.24 -8.56 -5.67
N VAL A 78 13.03 -7.83 -4.91
CA VAL A 78 14.47 -8.08 -4.76
C VAL A 78 14.83 -8.16 -3.29
N LYS A 79 15.44 -9.26 -2.88
CA LYS A 79 15.98 -9.40 -1.52
C LYS A 79 17.32 -8.70 -1.41
N ILE A 80 17.35 -7.61 -0.65
CA ILE A 80 18.50 -6.71 -0.52
C ILE A 80 19.15 -6.88 0.85
N ASP A 81 20.47 -6.97 0.85
CA ASP A 81 21.29 -6.99 2.05
C ASP A 81 21.25 -5.64 2.78
N ASN A 82 21.11 -5.69 4.10
CA ASN A 82 21.11 -4.48 4.94
C ASN A 82 22.16 -4.50 6.06
N ALA A 83 23.12 -5.45 6.02
CA ALA A 83 24.27 -5.40 6.91
C ALA A 83 25.06 -4.09 6.72
N ALA A 84 25.73 -3.60 7.76
CA ALA A 84 26.49 -2.34 7.67
C ALA A 84 27.48 -2.32 6.49
N ARG A 85 28.12 -3.45 6.18
CA ARG A 85 29.06 -3.60 5.06
C ARG A 85 28.40 -3.65 3.69
N ALA A 86 27.08 -3.83 3.62
CA ALA A 86 26.30 -3.82 2.38
C ALA A 86 25.85 -2.40 1.97
N ARG A 87 25.94 -1.45 2.88
CA ARG A 87 25.53 -0.04 2.66
C ARG A 87 26.68 0.77 2.05
N PRO A 88 26.41 1.77 1.20
CA PRO A 88 25.09 2.10 0.65
C PRO A 88 24.62 1.05 -0.37
N GLN A 89 23.29 0.85 -0.42
CA GLN A 89 22.65 0.01 -1.43
C GLN A 89 22.56 0.75 -2.76
N THR A 90 22.27 0.01 -3.83
CA THR A 90 22.05 0.54 -5.19
C THR A 90 20.62 0.28 -5.61
N GLY A 91 19.93 1.29 -6.15
CA GLY A 91 18.60 1.17 -6.73
C GLY A 91 17.44 1.23 -5.73
N LEU A 92 17.72 1.25 -4.43
CA LEU A 92 16.67 1.24 -3.37
C LEU A 92 15.81 2.51 -3.40
N GLU A 93 16.33 3.61 -3.89
CA GLU A 93 15.65 4.91 -4.02
C GLU A 93 14.49 4.91 -5.03
N LEU A 94 14.43 3.92 -5.92
CA LEU A 94 13.38 3.76 -6.92
C LEU A 94 12.34 2.70 -6.52
N ALA A 95 12.47 2.06 -5.36
CA ALA A 95 11.51 1.08 -4.91
C ALA A 95 10.14 1.73 -4.61
N ASP A 96 9.08 1.10 -5.08
CA ASP A 96 7.70 1.49 -4.78
C ASP A 96 7.32 1.10 -3.35
N LEU A 97 7.79 -0.07 -2.91
CA LEU A 97 7.51 -0.62 -1.60
C LEU A 97 8.76 -1.31 -1.05
N VAL A 98 9.06 -1.09 0.23
CA VAL A 98 10.17 -1.76 0.92
C VAL A 98 9.66 -2.37 2.22
N TYR A 99 9.81 -3.68 2.38
CA TYR A 99 9.66 -4.35 3.66
C TYR A 99 10.99 -4.42 4.39
N VAL A 100 10.99 -4.08 5.67
CA VAL A 100 12.14 -4.25 6.58
C VAL A 100 11.83 -5.42 7.50
N GLU A 101 12.63 -6.47 7.43
CA GLU A 101 12.38 -7.74 8.08
C GLU A 101 13.50 -8.10 9.05
N PRO A 102 13.18 -8.65 10.25
CA PRO A 102 14.19 -9.27 11.10
C PRO A 102 14.73 -10.56 10.45
N VAL A 103 16.04 -10.74 10.53
CA VAL A 103 16.70 -11.96 10.07
C VAL A 103 17.69 -12.47 11.12
N GLU A 104 18.44 -13.51 10.79
CA GLU A 104 19.40 -14.14 11.68
C GLU A 104 20.34 -13.13 12.35
N GLY A 105 20.76 -13.38 13.56
CA GLY A 105 21.62 -12.48 14.33
C GLY A 105 20.94 -11.24 14.86
N GLY A 106 19.64 -11.04 14.59
CA GLY A 106 18.87 -9.85 15.00
C GLY A 106 19.16 -8.63 14.13
N ILE A 107 19.78 -8.82 12.97
CA ILE A 107 19.92 -7.79 11.94
C ILE A 107 18.67 -7.71 11.07
N SER A 108 18.66 -6.81 10.11
CA SER A 108 17.55 -6.69 9.14
C SER A 108 17.99 -7.01 7.73
N ARG A 109 17.01 -7.42 6.89
CA ARG A 109 17.10 -7.41 5.43
C ARG A 109 15.94 -6.63 4.85
N LEU A 110 16.07 -6.24 3.58
CA LEU A 110 15.04 -5.52 2.87
C LEU A 110 14.49 -6.39 1.75
N LEU A 111 13.16 -6.41 1.60
CA LEU A 111 12.51 -6.87 0.39
C LEU A 111 12.02 -5.61 -0.33
N ALA A 112 12.73 -5.21 -1.38
CA ALA A 112 12.37 -4.06 -2.21
C ALA A 112 11.52 -4.52 -3.39
N VAL A 113 10.38 -3.85 -3.62
CA VAL A 113 9.43 -4.15 -4.70
C VAL A 113 9.40 -2.99 -5.68
N TYR A 114 9.53 -3.32 -6.96
CA TYR A 114 9.57 -2.39 -8.08
C TYR A 114 8.45 -2.72 -9.06
N GLN A 115 7.74 -1.71 -9.54
CA GLN A 115 6.70 -1.83 -10.54
C GLN A 115 6.60 -0.56 -11.41
N SER A 116 6.62 0.63 -10.78
CA SER A 116 6.47 1.89 -11.51
C SER A 116 7.78 2.36 -12.13
N ARG A 117 8.90 2.09 -11.47
CA ARG A 117 10.24 2.48 -11.91
C ARG A 117 11.24 1.37 -11.62
N PHE A 118 12.20 1.19 -12.52
CA PHE A 118 13.23 0.16 -12.38
C PHE A 118 14.61 0.78 -12.45
N PRO A 119 15.43 0.67 -11.39
CA PRO A 119 16.84 1.05 -11.50
C PRO A 119 17.54 0.07 -12.45
N PRO A 120 18.52 0.50 -13.27
CA PRO A 120 19.22 -0.45 -14.14
C PRO A 120 19.96 -1.54 -13.37
N VAL A 121 20.38 -1.24 -12.15
CA VAL A 121 21.12 -2.16 -11.27
C VAL A 121 20.58 -2.06 -9.85
N VAL A 122 20.46 -3.20 -9.18
CA VAL A 122 19.94 -3.29 -7.80
C VAL A 122 20.80 -4.21 -6.93
N GLY A 123 20.97 -3.83 -5.68
CA GLY A 123 21.67 -4.67 -4.71
C GLY A 123 22.37 -3.94 -3.55
N PRO A 124 23.18 -4.63 -2.76
CA PRO A 124 23.59 -6.04 -2.91
C PRO A 124 22.45 -7.03 -2.67
N VAL A 125 22.32 -8.01 -3.55
CA VAL A 125 21.28 -9.06 -3.46
C VAL A 125 21.68 -10.10 -2.43
N ARG A 126 20.69 -10.61 -1.69
CA ARG A 126 20.90 -11.56 -0.59
C ARG A 126 19.86 -12.68 -0.57
N SER A 127 20.02 -13.60 0.39
CA SER A 127 19.20 -14.81 0.50
C SER A 127 17.76 -14.50 0.89
N THR A 128 16.84 -15.20 0.26
CA THR A 128 15.40 -15.18 0.61
C THR A 128 15.12 -15.95 1.90
N ARG A 129 13.96 -15.69 2.49
CA ARG A 129 13.48 -16.30 3.73
C ARG A 129 11.99 -16.67 3.57
N LEU A 130 11.46 -17.47 4.51
CA LEU A 130 10.04 -17.83 4.54
C LEU A 130 9.12 -16.60 4.62
N THR A 131 9.54 -15.55 5.33
CA THR A 131 8.81 -14.29 5.43
C THR A 131 8.57 -13.65 4.06
N ASP A 132 9.58 -13.64 3.18
CA ASP A 132 9.46 -13.10 1.81
C ASP A 132 8.36 -13.81 1.02
N LEU A 133 8.32 -15.14 1.11
CA LEU A 133 7.35 -15.95 0.38
C LEU A 133 5.92 -15.72 0.88
N GLN A 134 5.75 -15.53 2.20
CA GLN A 134 4.45 -15.17 2.75
C GLN A 134 4.04 -13.75 2.40
N LEU A 135 4.96 -12.77 2.43
CA LEU A 135 4.70 -11.40 2.00
C LEU A 135 4.21 -11.35 0.55
N LEU A 136 4.93 -12.03 -0.35
CA LEU A 136 4.64 -11.96 -1.79
C LEU A 136 3.45 -12.81 -2.24
N ALA A 137 2.85 -13.61 -1.37
CA ALA A 137 1.78 -14.54 -1.75
C ALA A 137 0.52 -13.83 -2.31
N ASN A 138 0.27 -12.55 -1.94
CA ASN A 138 -0.86 -11.78 -2.47
C ASN A 138 -0.50 -10.83 -3.63
N PHE A 139 0.75 -10.87 -4.12
CA PHE A 139 1.19 -10.04 -5.25
C PHE A 139 0.84 -10.63 -6.63
N GLY A 140 0.21 -11.79 -6.67
CA GLY A 140 0.00 -12.56 -7.88
C GLY A 140 1.18 -13.49 -8.15
N ARG A 141 1.95 -13.25 -9.21
CA ARG A 141 3.17 -14.01 -9.54
C ARG A 141 4.33 -13.05 -9.85
N PRO A 142 4.80 -12.28 -8.85
CA PRO A 142 5.94 -11.37 -9.05
C PRO A 142 7.21 -12.17 -9.34
N ALA A 143 8.15 -11.57 -10.07
CA ALA A 143 9.52 -12.07 -10.13
C ALA A 143 10.19 -11.84 -8.77
N LEU A 144 10.91 -12.83 -8.22
CA LEU A 144 11.67 -12.72 -6.96
C LEU A 144 13.15 -12.96 -7.23
N ALA A 145 13.94 -11.89 -7.09
CA ALA A 145 15.40 -11.90 -7.23
C ALA A 145 16.07 -12.04 -5.85
N PHE A 146 16.91 -13.04 -5.72
CA PHE A 146 17.64 -13.33 -4.48
C PHE A 146 18.91 -14.15 -4.77
N SER A 147 19.76 -14.35 -3.78
CA SER A 147 20.96 -15.17 -3.87
C SER A 147 21.08 -16.09 -2.66
N GLY A 148 20.77 -17.35 -2.90
CA GLY A 148 20.77 -18.42 -1.90
C GLY A 148 19.51 -18.45 -1.02
N ASP A 149 19.24 -19.62 -0.53
CA ASP A 149 18.20 -19.97 0.44
C ASP A 149 18.63 -21.19 1.24
N ALA A 150 17.89 -21.56 2.25
CA ALA A 150 18.01 -22.87 2.90
C ALA A 150 17.13 -23.87 2.16
N ALA A 151 17.47 -25.17 2.21
CA ALA A 151 16.72 -26.22 1.52
C ALA A 151 15.22 -26.22 1.86
N GLU A 152 14.88 -25.96 3.13
CA GLU A 152 13.49 -25.86 3.58
C GLU A 152 12.75 -24.65 2.97
N VAL A 153 13.47 -23.54 2.75
CA VAL A 153 12.93 -22.36 2.06
C VAL A 153 12.71 -22.69 0.58
N GLY A 154 13.66 -23.35 -0.07
CA GLY A 154 13.57 -23.83 -1.44
C GLY A 154 12.36 -24.73 -1.67
N ALA A 155 12.06 -25.63 -0.73
CA ALA A 155 10.89 -26.51 -0.80
C ALA A 155 9.56 -25.74 -0.76
N VAL A 156 9.49 -24.63 -0.02
CA VAL A 156 8.31 -23.72 0.02
C VAL A 156 8.28 -22.85 -1.24
N LEU A 157 9.43 -22.33 -1.66
CA LEU A 157 9.57 -21.50 -2.86
C LEU A 157 9.06 -22.22 -4.11
N ALA A 158 9.35 -23.49 -4.25
CA ALA A 158 8.89 -24.31 -5.39
C ALA A 158 7.35 -24.35 -5.56
N ARG A 159 6.60 -24.03 -4.50
CA ARG A 159 5.13 -24.00 -4.48
C ARG A 159 4.57 -22.60 -4.32
N ALA A 160 5.43 -21.61 -4.05
CA ALA A 160 5.00 -20.23 -3.85
C ALA A 160 4.58 -19.58 -5.18
N PRO A 161 3.60 -18.66 -5.16
CA PRO A 161 3.16 -17.96 -6.36
C PRO A 161 4.16 -16.84 -6.73
N VAL A 162 5.41 -17.18 -6.96
CA VAL A 162 6.47 -16.27 -7.41
C VAL A 162 7.20 -16.87 -8.62
N LEU A 163 7.76 -16.03 -9.45
CA LEU A 163 8.71 -16.44 -10.49
C LEU A 163 10.12 -16.37 -9.88
N ASP A 164 10.76 -17.52 -9.72
CA ASP A 164 12.14 -17.60 -9.24
C ASP A 164 13.10 -17.09 -10.32
N VAL A 165 13.71 -15.92 -10.05
CA VAL A 165 14.74 -15.30 -10.87
C VAL A 165 16.04 -15.14 -10.06
N SER A 166 16.34 -16.11 -9.20
CA SER A 166 17.55 -16.15 -8.36
C SER A 166 18.85 -16.17 -9.15
N GLU A 167 19.96 -15.90 -8.47
CA GLU A 167 21.30 -16.03 -9.03
C GLU A 167 21.56 -17.43 -9.60
N GLU A 168 21.00 -18.47 -8.95
CA GLU A 168 21.09 -19.86 -9.42
C GLU A 168 20.33 -20.09 -10.74
N LYS A 169 19.10 -19.54 -10.86
CA LYS A 169 18.25 -19.75 -12.04
C LYS A 169 18.63 -18.85 -13.22
N GLN A 170 19.13 -17.66 -12.94
CA GLN A 170 19.46 -16.67 -13.98
C GLN A 170 20.85 -16.04 -13.74
N PRO A 171 21.95 -16.81 -13.69
CA PRO A 171 23.27 -16.31 -13.30
C PRO A 171 23.77 -15.16 -14.19
N ARG A 172 23.35 -15.11 -15.46
CA ARG A 172 23.71 -14.04 -16.41
C ARG A 172 23.08 -12.69 -16.08
N SER A 173 22.03 -12.67 -15.25
CA SER A 173 21.36 -11.44 -14.81
C SER A 173 22.05 -10.81 -13.60
N TYR A 174 23.10 -11.42 -13.10
CA TYR A 174 23.83 -10.99 -11.90
C TYR A 174 25.31 -10.77 -12.18
N ARG A 175 25.89 -9.88 -11.39
CA ARG A 175 27.33 -9.63 -11.39
C ARG A 175 27.82 -9.32 -9.99
N ARG A 176 29.09 -9.65 -9.69
CA ARG A 176 29.75 -9.30 -8.44
C ARG A 176 30.62 -8.08 -8.62
N ASP A 177 30.44 -7.09 -7.75
CA ASP A 177 31.36 -5.96 -7.63
C ASP A 177 32.63 -6.40 -6.92
N ARG A 178 33.77 -6.41 -7.63
CA ARG A 178 35.07 -6.81 -7.10
C ARG A 178 35.64 -5.85 -6.05
N LYS A 179 35.11 -4.62 -5.98
CA LYS A 179 35.51 -3.61 -4.99
C LYS A 179 34.89 -3.85 -3.62
N ARG A 180 33.88 -4.70 -3.53
CA ARG A 180 33.20 -5.06 -2.29
C ARG A 180 33.50 -6.49 -1.88
N ARG A 181 33.57 -6.73 -0.57
CA ARG A 181 33.81 -8.09 -0.03
C ARG A 181 32.54 -8.93 -0.14
N MET A 182 32.72 -10.19 -0.50
CA MET A 182 31.68 -11.20 -0.35
C MET A 182 31.21 -11.31 1.11
N PRO A 183 29.93 -11.56 1.34
CA PRO A 183 28.83 -11.78 0.41
C PRO A 183 28.07 -10.49 0.03
N HIS A 184 28.57 -9.30 0.36
CA HIS A 184 27.91 -8.00 0.24
C HIS A 184 28.16 -7.33 -1.12
N ASN A 185 28.27 -8.09 -2.21
CA ASN A 185 28.79 -7.60 -3.48
C ASN A 185 28.09 -8.14 -4.73
N LEU A 186 26.91 -8.77 -4.58
CA LEU A 186 26.14 -9.27 -5.71
C LEU A 186 25.09 -8.25 -6.16
N TYR A 187 25.01 -7.97 -7.44
CA TYR A 187 24.07 -7.01 -8.03
C TYR A 187 23.33 -7.63 -9.19
N GLY A 188 22.05 -7.26 -9.35
CA GLY A 188 21.17 -7.74 -10.40
C GLY A 188 20.86 -6.65 -11.45
N ASP A 189 20.70 -7.07 -12.70
CA ASP A 189 20.15 -6.25 -13.79
C ASP A 189 18.62 -6.36 -13.79
N THR A 190 17.92 -5.29 -13.42
CA THR A 190 16.47 -5.32 -13.27
C THR A 190 15.74 -5.51 -14.60
N ASN A 191 16.32 -5.09 -15.72
CA ASN A 191 15.70 -5.26 -17.06
C ASN A 191 15.64 -6.75 -17.46
N LEU A 192 16.57 -7.55 -16.96
CA LEU A 192 16.55 -8.99 -17.15
C LEU A 192 15.67 -9.68 -16.10
N LEU A 193 15.83 -9.31 -14.83
CA LEU A 193 15.17 -9.96 -13.69
C LEU A 193 13.65 -9.79 -13.67
N ARG A 194 13.11 -8.66 -14.15
CA ARG A 194 11.67 -8.42 -14.17
C ARG A 194 10.89 -9.20 -15.23
N ARG A 195 11.59 -9.81 -16.22
CA ARG A 195 10.95 -10.50 -17.34
C ARG A 195 10.14 -11.69 -16.86
N GLY A 196 8.88 -11.78 -17.30
CA GLY A 196 7.96 -12.86 -16.96
C GLY A 196 7.28 -12.74 -15.60
N GLY A 197 7.60 -11.71 -14.81
CA GLY A 197 6.80 -11.34 -13.63
C GLY A 197 5.39 -10.90 -14.04
N ALA A 198 4.40 -11.16 -13.18
CA ALA A 198 3.03 -10.72 -13.43
C ALA A 198 2.87 -9.21 -13.19
N PRO A 199 1.85 -8.57 -13.79
CA PRO A 199 1.41 -7.23 -13.44
C PRO A 199 1.03 -7.09 -11.96
N PRO A 200 0.97 -5.86 -11.41
CA PRO A 200 0.63 -5.65 -10.01
C PRO A 200 -0.83 -6.02 -9.71
N ARG A 201 -1.06 -6.49 -8.49
CA ARG A 201 -2.39 -6.73 -7.93
C ARG A 201 -2.64 -5.79 -6.76
N ASN A 202 -3.89 -5.56 -6.44
CA ASN A 202 -4.27 -4.90 -5.20
C ASN A 202 -3.84 -5.77 -4.00
N ILE A 203 -2.94 -5.24 -3.17
CA ILE A 203 -2.45 -5.89 -1.94
C ILE A 203 -3.13 -5.34 -0.68
N GLY A 204 -4.06 -4.37 -0.85
CA GLY A 204 -4.86 -3.82 0.24
C GLY A 204 -4.51 -2.39 0.66
N PHE A 205 -3.48 -1.78 0.08
CA PHE A 205 -3.15 -0.39 0.37
C PHE A 205 -4.22 0.54 -0.21
N ARG A 206 -4.66 1.48 0.61
CA ARG A 206 -5.62 2.52 0.22
C ARG A 206 -4.93 3.87 0.30
N PHE A 207 -4.82 4.55 -0.82
CA PHE A 207 -4.25 5.89 -0.90
C PHE A 207 -5.37 6.93 -0.91
N GLY A 208 -5.15 8.05 -0.21
CA GLY A 208 -6.18 9.08 -0.14
C GLY A 208 -5.83 10.22 0.82
N PRO A 209 -6.82 11.07 1.14
CA PRO A 209 -6.66 12.16 2.08
C PRO A 209 -6.10 11.71 3.43
N THR A 210 -5.44 12.62 4.13
CA THR A 210 -4.96 12.38 5.51
C THR A 210 -6.16 12.13 6.41
N PRO A 211 -6.16 11.02 7.18
CA PRO A 211 -7.20 10.77 8.18
C PRO A 211 -7.23 11.87 9.25
N PRO A 212 -8.35 12.10 9.93
CA PRO A 212 -8.41 13.01 11.07
C PRO A 212 -7.59 12.48 12.27
N ASP A 213 -7.33 13.34 13.26
CA ASP A 213 -6.79 13.01 14.57
C ASP A 213 -5.38 12.38 14.58
N GLY A 214 -4.58 12.67 13.53
CA GLY A 214 -3.17 12.30 13.49
C GLY A 214 -2.35 13.01 14.56
N ARG A 215 -1.52 12.27 15.31
CA ARG A 215 -0.63 12.84 16.31
C ARG A 215 0.69 13.24 15.66
N PRO A 216 1.17 14.48 15.80
CA PRO A 216 2.50 14.89 15.30
C PRO A 216 3.62 14.01 15.86
N VAL A 217 4.47 13.51 14.98
CA VAL A 217 5.65 12.72 15.32
C VAL A 217 6.80 13.15 14.42
N PRO A 218 7.80 13.89 14.95
CA PRO A 218 8.95 14.30 14.16
C PRO A 218 9.88 13.12 13.82
N GLU A 219 10.01 12.16 14.72
CA GLU A 219 10.83 10.97 14.54
C GLU A 219 10.37 9.81 15.43
N THR A 220 10.73 8.60 15.03
CA THR A 220 10.53 7.38 15.82
C THR A 220 11.59 6.34 15.48
N ASN A 221 11.73 5.32 16.34
CA ASN A 221 12.69 4.24 16.14
C ASN A 221 12.04 2.89 16.35
N VAL A 222 12.46 1.90 15.57
CA VAL A 222 12.18 0.48 15.76
C VAL A 222 13.49 -0.23 16.04
N ARG A 223 13.54 -1.01 17.10
CA ARG A 223 14.73 -1.77 17.47
C ARG A 223 14.52 -3.26 17.25
N TYR A 224 15.37 -3.85 16.43
CA TYR A 224 15.64 -5.30 16.44
C TYR A 224 16.82 -5.55 17.38
N ARG A 225 17.12 -6.83 17.67
CA ARG A 225 18.21 -7.16 18.61
C ARG A 225 19.56 -6.52 18.25
N ALA A 226 19.89 -6.44 16.95
CA ALA A 226 21.15 -5.90 16.45
C ALA A 226 21.02 -4.86 15.35
N THR A 227 19.82 -4.28 15.16
CA THR A 227 19.58 -3.19 14.20
C THR A 227 18.63 -2.17 14.81
N ASN A 228 18.96 -0.90 14.66
CA ASN A 228 18.09 0.22 15.00
C ASN A 228 17.62 0.90 13.69
N ILE A 229 16.32 0.98 13.48
CA ILE A 229 15.69 1.59 12.31
C ILE A 229 15.10 2.91 12.74
N GLY A 230 15.69 4.02 12.35
CA GLY A 230 15.16 5.36 12.61
C GLY A 230 14.31 5.85 11.45
N VAL A 231 13.23 6.54 11.77
CA VAL A 231 12.29 7.16 10.83
C VAL A 231 12.08 8.59 11.23
N ARG A 232 12.44 9.56 10.38
CA ARG A 232 12.34 10.99 10.68
C ARG A 232 11.62 11.73 9.55
N TRP A 233 10.66 12.57 9.91
CA TRP A 233 9.96 13.44 8.98
C TRP A 233 10.84 14.61 8.54
N VAL A 234 10.87 14.90 7.25
CA VAL A 234 11.55 16.06 6.67
C VAL A 234 10.51 16.93 5.96
N PRO A 235 10.02 17.99 6.61
CA PRO A 235 8.94 18.82 6.06
C PRO A 235 9.26 19.43 4.69
N THR A 236 10.51 19.87 4.48
CA THR A 236 10.97 20.46 3.22
C THR A 236 10.99 19.49 2.05
N GLU A 237 11.01 18.17 2.33
CA GLU A 237 10.98 17.11 1.34
C GLU A 237 9.62 16.40 1.29
N ALA A 238 8.70 16.77 2.20
CA ALA A 238 7.40 16.13 2.40
C ALA A 238 7.48 14.59 2.45
N ARG A 239 8.50 14.05 3.16
CA ARG A 239 8.73 12.59 3.26
C ARG A 239 9.45 12.16 4.53
N TRP A 240 9.31 10.90 4.83
CA TRP A 240 10.07 10.21 5.86
C TRP A 240 11.42 9.76 5.32
N VAL A 241 12.48 10.06 6.06
CA VAL A 241 13.83 9.55 5.79
C VAL A 241 14.16 8.44 6.77
N ILE A 242 14.86 7.45 6.26
CA ILE A 242 15.20 6.24 7.01
C ILE A 242 16.66 6.31 7.43
N SER A 243 16.96 5.90 8.65
CA SER A 243 18.30 5.66 9.13
C SER A 243 18.45 4.21 9.63
N MET A 244 19.65 3.69 9.54
CA MET A 244 19.98 2.36 10.03
C MET A 244 21.18 2.48 10.97
N ASP A 245 21.01 2.03 12.21
CA ASP A 245 22.04 2.07 13.24
C ASP A 245 22.62 3.48 13.49
N GLY A 246 21.72 4.49 13.47
CA GLY A 246 22.06 5.89 13.66
C GLY A 246 22.60 6.62 12.42
N ALA A 247 22.93 5.90 11.34
CA ALA A 247 23.41 6.51 10.10
C ALA A 247 22.24 6.66 9.08
N PRO A 248 22.10 7.83 8.43
CA PRO A 248 21.13 8.01 7.35
C PRO A 248 21.33 6.98 6.25
N LEU A 249 20.24 6.38 5.77
CA LEU A 249 20.29 5.47 4.64
C LEU A 249 20.56 6.30 3.37
N THR A 250 21.60 5.92 2.65
CA THR A 250 22.03 6.59 1.40
C THR A 250 21.94 5.59 0.23
N SER A 251 21.84 6.11 -0.98
CA SER A 251 21.94 5.32 -2.21
C SER A 251 23.30 5.53 -2.88
N ALA A 252 23.80 4.46 -3.51
CA ALA A 252 25.00 4.53 -4.33
C ALA A 252 24.70 5.00 -5.78
N SER A 253 23.43 5.06 -6.17
CA SER A 253 22.98 5.32 -7.54
C SER A 253 22.10 6.56 -7.72
N GLY A 254 21.69 7.20 -6.63
CA GLY A 254 20.76 8.32 -6.73
C GLY A 254 20.54 9.05 -5.40
N PRO A 255 19.41 9.76 -5.26
CA PRO A 255 19.05 10.43 -4.03
C PRO A 255 18.84 9.43 -2.90
N ARG A 256 18.89 9.89 -1.65
CA ARG A 256 18.63 9.01 -0.50
C ARG A 256 17.23 8.40 -0.59
N PRO A 257 17.08 7.11 -0.22
CA PRO A 257 15.78 6.48 -0.10
C PRO A 257 14.90 7.17 0.94
N GLY A 258 13.60 7.18 0.71
CA GLY A 258 12.63 7.75 1.64
C GLY A 258 11.22 7.27 1.29
N ALA A 259 10.25 7.60 2.14
CA ALA A 259 8.88 7.15 2.02
C ALA A 259 7.87 8.30 2.18
N ALA A 260 6.77 8.24 1.44
CA ALA A 260 5.59 9.06 1.71
C ALA A 260 4.82 8.51 2.93
N THR A 261 4.81 7.18 3.06
CA THR A 261 4.17 6.48 4.17
C THR A 261 5.11 5.44 4.76
N VAL A 262 5.21 5.39 6.10
CA VAL A 262 5.89 4.30 6.83
C VAL A 262 4.88 3.58 7.71
N VAL A 263 4.81 2.26 7.56
CA VAL A 263 3.93 1.38 8.31
C VAL A 263 4.76 0.60 9.32
N LEU A 264 4.51 0.81 10.59
CA LEU A 264 5.09 0.01 11.68
C LEU A 264 4.10 -1.09 12.03
N GLN A 265 4.25 -2.23 11.36
CA GLN A 265 3.33 -3.37 11.48
C GLN A 265 3.82 -4.34 12.56
N ARG A 266 3.11 -4.45 13.68
CA ARG A 266 3.43 -5.43 14.72
C ARG A 266 3.02 -6.82 14.26
N VAL A 267 3.94 -7.76 14.37
CA VAL A 267 3.77 -9.13 13.88
C VAL A 267 4.40 -10.13 14.85
N ALA A 268 3.78 -11.29 14.97
CA ALA A 268 4.40 -12.39 15.69
C ALA A 268 5.66 -12.85 14.97
N VAL A 269 6.79 -12.90 15.69
CA VAL A 269 8.08 -13.38 15.19
C VAL A 269 8.49 -14.60 16.00
N ARG A 270 8.82 -15.69 15.32
CA ARG A 270 9.30 -16.91 15.94
C ARG A 270 10.56 -17.44 15.25
N ASP A 271 11.45 -17.99 16.00
CA ASP A 271 12.59 -18.74 15.44
C ASP A 271 12.10 -20.04 14.80
N THR A 272 12.59 -20.32 13.61
CA THR A 272 12.35 -21.59 12.91
C THR A 272 13.46 -22.59 13.25
N ARG A 273 13.29 -23.84 12.78
CA ARG A 273 14.36 -24.84 12.83
C ARG A 273 15.43 -24.64 11.76
N ILE A 274 15.15 -23.77 10.78
CA ILE A 274 16.09 -23.41 9.71
C ILE A 274 17.23 -22.61 10.32
N ARG A 275 18.46 -22.95 9.94
CA ARG A 275 19.65 -22.27 10.43
C ARG A 275 20.44 -21.70 9.25
N ASP A 276 21.08 -20.58 9.48
CA ASP A 276 22.04 -20.03 8.52
C ASP A 276 23.39 -20.73 8.62
N ALA A 277 24.33 -20.32 7.77
CA ALA A 277 25.69 -20.88 7.76
C ALA A 277 26.48 -20.70 9.07
N SER A 278 26.03 -19.77 9.95
CA SER A 278 26.62 -19.57 11.28
C SER A 278 25.93 -20.39 12.37
N GLY A 279 24.87 -21.15 12.02
CA GLY A 279 24.07 -21.93 12.96
C GLY A 279 22.98 -21.12 13.67
N ALA A 280 22.82 -19.82 13.35
CA ALA A 280 21.77 -18.99 13.93
C ALA A 280 20.40 -19.36 13.37
N PRO A 281 19.33 -19.42 14.22
CA PRO A 281 17.99 -19.73 13.74
C PRO A 281 17.46 -18.59 12.85
N SER A 282 16.79 -18.97 11.77
CA SER A 282 16.12 -18.03 10.87
C SER A 282 14.77 -17.62 11.47
N PRO A 283 14.54 -16.34 11.79
CA PRO A 283 13.25 -15.92 12.27
C PRO A 283 12.21 -15.93 11.14
N PHE A 284 10.98 -16.20 11.52
CA PHE A 284 9.81 -16.07 10.66
C PHE A 284 8.87 -15.03 11.25
N ALA A 285 8.69 -13.93 10.53
CA ALA A 285 7.73 -12.90 10.86
C ALA A 285 6.41 -13.20 10.14
N SER A 286 5.35 -13.48 10.91
CA SER A 286 4.05 -13.82 10.35
C SER A 286 3.32 -12.57 9.85
N THR A 287 3.05 -12.53 8.57
CA THR A 287 2.27 -11.45 7.93
C THR A 287 0.85 -11.88 7.58
N VAL A 288 0.42 -13.05 8.07
CA VAL A 288 -0.94 -13.57 8.04
C VAL A 288 -1.47 -13.58 9.46
N GLY A 289 -2.69 -13.08 9.65
CA GLY A 289 -3.32 -12.87 10.94
C GLY A 289 -3.83 -11.44 11.09
N ALA A 290 -3.72 -10.92 12.28
CA ALA A 290 -4.11 -9.55 12.61
C ALA A 290 -3.22 -9.02 13.75
N GLY A 291 -3.13 -7.69 13.87
CA GLY A 291 -2.34 -7.05 14.93
C GLY A 291 -2.47 -5.54 14.91
N SER A 292 -1.76 -4.88 15.82
CA SER A 292 -1.72 -3.44 15.85
C SER A 292 -0.74 -2.88 14.80
N VAL A 293 -1.00 -1.65 14.35
CA VAL A 293 -0.17 -0.93 13.41
C VAL A 293 -0.07 0.55 13.79
N VAL A 294 1.05 1.17 13.48
CA VAL A 294 1.18 2.62 13.44
C VAL A 294 1.53 3.02 12.01
N VAL A 295 0.73 3.87 11.41
CA VAL A 295 1.01 4.43 10.08
C VAL A 295 1.51 5.86 10.24
N LEU A 296 2.67 6.13 9.68
CA LEU A 296 3.32 7.44 9.65
C LEU A 296 3.14 8.03 8.26
N ARG A 297 2.50 9.19 8.17
CA ARG A 297 2.33 9.97 6.94
C ARG A 297 2.23 11.45 7.27
N ASP A 298 2.66 12.33 6.39
CA ASP A 298 2.53 13.79 6.51
C ASP A 298 3.06 14.37 7.84
N GLY A 299 4.08 13.73 8.46
CA GLY A 299 4.60 14.10 9.78
C GLY A 299 3.73 13.69 10.96
N LEU A 300 2.69 12.90 10.72
CA LEU A 300 1.71 12.43 11.70
C LEU A 300 1.79 10.92 11.88
N ALA A 301 1.39 10.45 13.05
CA ALA A 301 1.20 9.04 13.38
C ALA A 301 -0.27 8.72 13.64
N PHE A 302 -0.74 7.62 13.08
CA PHE A 302 -2.08 7.07 13.23
C PHE A 302 -1.98 5.66 13.79
N ASN A 303 -2.59 5.42 14.94
CA ASN A 303 -2.73 4.07 15.48
C ASN A 303 -3.90 3.37 14.79
N GLY A 304 -3.76 2.07 14.57
CA GLY A 304 -4.79 1.26 13.94
C GLY A 304 -4.54 -0.23 14.09
N SER A 305 -5.25 -0.99 13.29
CA SER A 305 -5.12 -2.45 13.21
C SER A 305 -4.87 -2.88 11.78
N TRP A 306 -4.14 -3.97 11.61
CA TRP A 306 -4.02 -4.65 10.33
C TRP A 306 -4.64 -6.05 10.41
N SER A 307 -5.12 -6.55 9.26
CA SER A 307 -5.64 -7.91 9.13
C SER A 307 -5.35 -8.48 7.74
N ARG A 308 -4.89 -9.73 7.71
CA ARG A 308 -4.68 -10.53 6.50
C ARG A 308 -5.02 -11.99 6.83
N PRO A 309 -6.25 -12.44 6.57
CA PRO A 309 -6.73 -13.75 7.07
C PRO A 309 -6.06 -14.95 6.41
N THR A 310 -5.62 -14.83 5.14
CA THR A 310 -4.93 -15.89 4.39
C THR A 310 -3.74 -15.33 3.62
N PRO A 311 -2.78 -16.14 3.18
CA PRO A 311 -1.60 -15.67 2.45
C PRO A 311 -1.91 -14.92 1.14
N ASP A 312 -3.00 -15.25 0.47
CA ASP A 312 -3.44 -14.66 -0.79
C ASP A 312 -4.41 -13.49 -0.61
N ALA A 313 -4.93 -13.29 0.61
CA ALA A 313 -5.81 -12.17 0.93
C ALA A 313 -5.07 -10.83 0.90
N ILE A 314 -5.79 -9.75 0.63
CA ILE A 314 -5.28 -8.39 0.79
C ILE A 314 -5.03 -8.10 2.27
N THR A 315 -4.08 -7.22 2.57
CA THR A 315 -3.86 -6.70 3.93
C THR A 315 -4.69 -5.45 4.12
N THR A 316 -5.64 -5.49 5.06
CA THR A 316 -6.43 -4.30 5.42
C THR A 316 -5.79 -3.55 6.57
N PHE A 317 -5.90 -2.23 6.54
CA PHE A 317 -5.46 -1.33 7.61
C PHE A 317 -6.65 -0.45 8.00
N THR A 318 -7.00 -0.43 9.30
CA THR A 318 -8.17 0.28 9.80
C THR A 318 -7.83 1.13 11.00
N LEU A 319 -8.52 2.26 11.13
CA LEU A 319 -8.53 3.08 12.33
C LEU A 319 -9.34 2.42 13.45
N PRO A 320 -9.27 2.90 14.70
CA PRO A 320 -10.04 2.33 15.81
C PRO A 320 -11.56 2.34 15.61
N ASP A 321 -12.08 3.26 14.82
CA ASP A 321 -13.50 3.35 14.45
C ASP A 321 -13.92 2.40 13.33
N GLY A 322 -12.97 1.60 12.80
CA GLY A 322 -13.18 0.68 11.69
C GLY A 322 -13.08 1.30 10.30
N SER A 323 -12.91 2.61 10.20
CA SER A 323 -12.69 3.27 8.90
C SER A 323 -11.33 2.93 8.30
N PRO A 324 -11.17 3.01 6.97
CA PRO A 324 -9.90 2.71 6.32
C PRO A 324 -8.79 3.68 6.75
N LEU A 325 -7.64 3.13 7.13
CA LEU A 325 -6.43 3.91 7.39
C LEU A 325 -5.69 4.13 6.06
N THR A 326 -5.85 5.31 5.48
CA THR A 326 -5.31 5.67 4.16
C THR A 326 -3.84 6.08 4.22
N PHE A 327 -3.10 5.76 3.16
CA PHE A 327 -1.70 6.10 2.95
C PHE A 327 -1.54 7.38 2.11
N ALA A 328 -0.47 8.12 2.32
CA ALA A 328 -0.06 9.19 1.42
C ALA A 328 0.46 8.60 0.10
N PRO A 329 0.07 9.15 -1.06
CA PRO A 329 0.63 8.70 -2.33
C PRO A 329 2.15 8.87 -2.40
N GLY A 330 2.85 7.84 -2.89
CA GLY A 330 4.30 7.78 -2.99
C GLY A 330 4.86 6.46 -2.45
N PRO A 331 6.20 6.30 -2.37
CA PRO A 331 6.84 5.09 -1.88
C PRO A 331 6.42 4.75 -0.45
N VAL A 332 6.20 3.45 -0.21
CA VAL A 332 5.77 2.92 1.10
C VAL A 332 6.89 2.08 1.72
N TRP A 333 7.16 2.27 3.01
CA TRP A 333 8.02 1.39 3.79
C TRP A 333 7.20 0.70 4.87
N VAL A 334 7.32 -0.62 4.95
CA VAL A 334 6.68 -1.44 5.98
C VAL A 334 7.76 -2.06 6.84
N VAL A 335 7.79 -1.68 8.11
CA VAL A 335 8.70 -2.27 9.10
C VAL A 335 7.93 -3.33 9.88
N LEU A 336 8.36 -4.58 9.79
CA LEU A 336 7.80 -5.69 10.55
C LEU A 336 8.34 -5.64 11.98
N VAL A 337 7.53 -5.16 12.90
CA VAL A 337 7.91 -4.95 14.30
C VAL A 337 7.56 -6.20 15.11
N PRO A 338 8.53 -6.90 15.72
CA PRO A 338 8.23 -8.00 16.63
C PRO A 338 7.32 -7.55 17.78
N GLU A 339 6.33 -8.40 18.11
CA GLU A 339 5.46 -8.23 19.29
C GLU A 339 6.22 -8.41 20.59
#